data_fb599e07e983a1c30409199346254a41
#
_entry.id   fb599e07e983a1c30409199346254a41
#
_cell.length_a   1.000
_cell.length_b   1.000
_cell.length_c   1.000
_cell.angle_alpha   90.00
_cell.angle_beta   90.00
_cell.angle_gamma   90.00
#
_symmetry.space_group_name_H-M   'P 1'
#
loop_
_entity.id
_entity.type
_entity.pdbx_description
1 polymer ?
#
loop_
_entity_poly.entity_id
_entity_poly.type
_entity_poly.pdbx_seq_one_letter_code
_entity_poly.pdbx_strand_id
1 'polypeptide(L)'
;VPLQQESAHRIPHGTWMNSVVERMASDDIVIFCDIDAFPLKRSAYDMAVAHAERGAIFGLSQFSNHKKTTHTYAGPMFMAFRKRVWEQLGRPDLKSSSAYDAAEGMSALAREQGVPLVLHKPTSTLISKFALGNEGVFGIGTFYGDNDFFHLFESREPAYEQLLVAVADDAIAQRPLQFAQYLEAAIALQQGTPLVKKKRRWWRRLLG
;
A
#
# COMPACT_ATOMS: atom_id res chain seq x y z
N VAL A 1 -6.33 18.41 -8.72
CA VAL A 1 -7.26 17.40 -9.27
C VAL A 1 -8.45 17.39 -8.35
N PRO A 2 -9.69 17.60 -8.85
CA PRO A 2 -10.87 17.53 -7.99
C PRO A 2 -11.03 16.11 -7.45
N LEU A 3 -11.21 15.98 -6.14
CA LEU A 3 -11.60 14.72 -5.51
C LEU A 3 -13.00 14.35 -6.03
N GLN A 4 -13.08 13.34 -6.89
CA GLN A 4 -14.36 12.75 -7.26
C GLN A 4 -14.77 11.76 -6.17
N GLN A 5 -15.72 12.16 -5.35
CA GLN A 5 -16.41 11.24 -4.45
C GLN A 5 -17.43 10.45 -5.28
N GLU A 6 -17.04 9.27 -5.74
CA GLU A 6 -17.96 8.39 -6.46
C GLU A 6 -18.84 7.65 -5.47
N SER A 7 -20.11 8.02 -5.47
CA SER A 7 -21.30 7.37 -4.92
C SER A 7 -21.26 6.71 -3.53
N ALA A 8 -22.39 6.80 -2.81
CA ALA A 8 -22.64 6.16 -1.51
C ALA A 8 -22.68 4.60 -1.55
N HIS A 9 -22.52 3.96 -2.71
CA HIS A 9 -22.47 2.52 -2.86
C HIS A 9 -21.01 2.03 -2.84
N ARG A 10 -20.77 0.95 -2.05
CA ARG A 10 -19.46 0.30 -2.01
C ARG A 10 -19.13 -0.30 -3.38
N ILE A 11 -18.26 0.35 -4.12
CA ILE A 11 -17.69 -0.21 -5.34
C ILE A 11 -16.60 -1.21 -4.92
N PRO A 12 -16.61 -2.45 -5.46
CA PRO A 12 -15.52 -3.40 -5.22
C PRO A 12 -14.18 -2.80 -5.66
N HIS A 13 -13.13 -2.95 -4.84
CA HIS A 13 -11.82 -2.31 -5.00
C HIS A 13 -11.26 -2.45 -6.44
N GLY A 14 -11.18 -3.67 -6.97
CA GLY A 14 -10.69 -3.90 -8.34
C GLY A 14 -11.56 -3.26 -9.43
N THR A 15 -12.87 -3.18 -9.23
CA THR A 15 -13.77 -2.48 -10.17
C THR A 15 -13.47 -0.99 -10.20
N TRP A 16 -13.23 -0.39 -9.03
CA TRP A 16 -12.84 1.01 -8.92
C TRP A 16 -11.48 1.24 -9.59
N MET A 17 -10.47 0.40 -9.33
CA MET A 17 -9.16 0.49 -9.96
C MET A 17 -9.25 0.46 -11.48
N ASN A 18 -10.00 -0.48 -12.06
CA ASN A 18 -10.23 -0.55 -13.51
C ASN A 18 -10.82 0.76 -14.04
N SER A 19 -11.88 1.27 -13.39
CA SER A 19 -12.54 2.49 -13.83
C SER A 19 -11.64 3.72 -13.79
N VAL A 20 -10.67 3.76 -12.86
CA VAL A 20 -9.67 4.83 -12.80
C VAL A 20 -8.68 4.70 -13.96
N VAL A 21 -8.07 3.52 -14.12
CA VAL A 21 -7.05 3.30 -15.17
C VAL A 21 -7.62 3.55 -16.56
N GLU A 22 -8.84 3.11 -16.84
CA GLU A 22 -9.49 3.31 -18.14
C GLU A 22 -9.61 4.78 -18.54
N ARG A 23 -9.83 5.67 -17.56
CA ARG A 23 -10.02 7.11 -17.78
C ARG A 23 -8.73 7.92 -17.94
N MET A 24 -7.57 7.33 -17.62
CA MET A 24 -6.28 8.01 -17.73
C MET A 24 -5.79 8.05 -19.18
N ALA A 25 -4.91 8.99 -19.53
CA ALA A 25 -4.19 8.97 -20.79
C ALA A 25 -3.04 7.93 -20.75
N SER A 26 -2.65 7.38 -21.91
CA SER A 26 -1.64 6.29 -21.98
C SER A 26 -0.30 6.65 -21.34
N ASP A 27 0.07 7.94 -21.37
CA ASP A 27 1.32 8.43 -20.77
C ASP A 27 1.20 8.84 -19.31
N ASP A 28 0.00 8.85 -18.73
CA ASP A 28 -0.20 9.17 -17.33
C ASP A 28 0.43 8.10 -16.43
N ILE A 29 0.97 8.56 -15.30
CA ILE A 29 1.39 7.68 -14.21
C ILE A 29 0.19 7.47 -13.30
N VAL A 30 -0.19 6.22 -13.17
CA VAL A 30 -1.22 5.77 -12.22
C VAL A 30 -0.54 5.39 -10.92
N ILE A 31 -1.03 5.94 -9.81
CA ILE A 31 -0.60 5.53 -8.47
C ILE A 31 -1.85 5.10 -7.69
N PHE A 32 -1.89 3.83 -7.32
CA PHE A 32 -2.82 3.35 -6.31
C PHE A 32 -2.16 3.48 -4.94
N CYS A 33 -2.92 3.99 -3.99
CA CYS A 33 -2.48 4.17 -2.62
C CYS A 33 -3.68 3.98 -1.70
N ASP A 34 -3.65 2.94 -0.87
CA ASP A 34 -4.65 2.74 0.16
C ASP A 34 -4.44 3.76 1.29
N ILE A 35 -5.51 4.05 2.03
CA ILE A 35 -5.46 5.05 3.12
C ILE A 35 -4.55 4.63 4.28
N ASP A 36 -4.18 3.36 4.35
CA ASP A 36 -3.37 2.74 5.38
C ASP A 36 -1.95 2.36 4.91
N ALA A 37 -1.58 2.79 3.68
CA ALA A 37 -0.24 2.60 3.13
C ALA A 37 0.26 3.90 2.50
N PHE A 38 1.43 4.39 2.90
CA PHE A 38 1.95 5.66 2.41
C PHE A 38 3.49 5.72 2.44
N PRO A 39 4.10 6.60 1.61
CA PRO A 39 5.53 6.86 1.68
C PRO A 39 5.86 7.63 2.96
N LEU A 40 6.93 7.21 3.64
CA LEU A 40 7.42 7.85 4.86
C LEU A 40 8.33 9.04 4.57
N LYS A 41 8.83 9.14 3.33
CA LYS A 41 9.70 10.22 2.87
C LYS A 41 9.42 10.54 1.40
N ARG A 42 9.65 11.79 1.00
CA ARG A 42 9.43 12.25 -0.37
C ARG A 42 10.23 11.43 -1.39
N SER A 43 11.48 11.08 -1.08
CA SER A 43 12.34 10.28 -1.96
C SER A 43 11.76 8.91 -2.29
N ALA A 44 10.98 8.30 -1.40
CA ALA A 44 10.31 7.03 -1.66
C ALA A 44 9.21 7.18 -2.73
N TYR A 45 8.43 8.26 -2.65
CA TYR A 45 7.47 8.60 -3.69
C TYR A 45 8.15 8.85 -5.02
N ASP A 46 9.20 9.69 -5.04
CA ASP A 46 9.94 10.03 -6.26
C ASP A 46 10.59 8.78 -6.88
N MET A 47 11.07 7.83 -6.08
CA MET A 47 11.57 6.53 -6.53
C MET A 47 10.48 5.73 -7.26
N ALA A 48 9.29 5.63 -6.69
CA ALA A 48 8.17 4.90 -7.31
C ALA A 48 7.78 5.53 -8.66
N VAL A 49 7.69 6.86 -8.72
CA VAL A 49 7.43 7.61 -9.96
C VAL A 49 8.52 7.34 -10.99
N ALA A 50 9.79 7.42 -10.60
CA ALA A 50 10.92 7.19 -11.50
C ALA A 50 10.94 5.75 -12.09
N HIS A 51 10.52 4.75 -11.33
CA HIS A 51 10.35 3.39 -11.86
C HIS A 51 9.20 3.31 -12.88
N ALA A 52 8.06 3.92 -12.58
CA ALA A 52 6.92 3.99 -13.50
C ALA A 52 7.27 4.74 -14.79
N GLU A 53 8.03 5.83 -14.72
CA GLU A 53 8.52 6.59 -15.87
C GLU A 53 9.37 5.75 -16.82
N ARG A 54 10.15 4.84 -16.28
CA ARG A 54 10.97 3.88 -17.07
C ARG A 54 10.20 2.66 -17.59
N GLY A 55 8.87 2.65 -17.41
CA GLY A 55 8.01 1.58 -17.91
C GLY A 55 7.98 0.33 -17.01
N ALA A 56 8.40 0.46 -15.75
CA ALA A 56 8.26 -0.60 -14.78
C ALA A 56 6.90 -0.51 -14.04
N ILE A 57 6.47 -1.65 -13.50
CA ILE A 57 5.48 -1.69 -12.43
C ILE A 57 6.25 -1.66 -11.12
N PHE A 58 6.06 -0.62 -10.32
CA PHE A 58 6.56 -0.55 -8.95
C PHE A 58 5.43 -0.88 -7.97
N GLY A 59 5.71 -1.62 -6.90
CA GLY A 59 4.73 -1.82 -5.84
C GLY A 59 5.33 -2.38 -4.57
N LEU A 60 4.64 -2.16 -3.45
CA LEU A 60 4.98 -2.82 -2.20
C LEU A 60 4.73 -4.32 -2.36
N SER A 61 5.75 -5.12 -2.03
CA SER A 61 5.68 -6.56 -2.15
C SER A 61 4.60 -7.13 -1.24
N GLN A 62 3.71 -7.90 -1.81
CA GLN A 62 2.65 -8.64 -1.10
C GLN A 62 2.59 -10.07 -1.65
N PHE A 63 2.04 -10.99 -0.89
CA PHE A 63 1.71 -12.34 -1.36
C PHE A 63 0.20 -12.56 -1.30
N SER A 64 -0.30 -13.49 -2.10
CA SER A 64 -1.72 -13.80 -2.16
C SER A 64 -2.21 -14.41 -0.84
N ASN A 65 -3.24 -13.79 -0.24
CA ASN A 65 -3.88 -14.30 0.97
C ASN A 65 -4.85 -15.45 0.70
N HIS A 66 -5.31 -15.59 -0.54
CA HIS A 66 -6.37 -16.51 -0.94
C HIS A 66 -5.84 -17.83 -1.49
N LYS A 67 -4.56 -17.90 -1.73
CA LYS A 67 -3.91 -19.05 -2.34
C LYS A 67 -2.71 -19.49 -1.51
N LYS A 68 -2.49 -20.78 -1.46
CA LYS A 68 -1.24 -21.37 -0.95
C LYS A 68 -0.10 -21.14 -1.96
N THR A 69 0.05 -19.91 -2.44
CA THR A 69 1.08 -19.52 -3.38
C THR A 69 2.18 -18.81 -2.62
N THR A 70 3.42 -19.11 -2.97
CA THR A 70 4.61 -18.50 -2.36
C THR A 70 5.13 -17.32 -3.19
N HIS A 71 4.42 -16.92 -4.26
CA HIS A 71 4.86 -15.81 -5.08
C HIS A 71 4.39 -14.46 -4.51
N THR A 72 5.24 -13.47 -4.68
CA THR A 72 4.95 -12.08 -4.33
C THR A 72 4.54 -11.30 -5.57
N TYR A 73 3.77 -10.23 -5.37
CA TYR A 73 3.30 -9.34 -6.42
C TYR A 73 3.29 -7.88 -5.94
N ALA A 74 3.15 -6.93 -6.87
CA ALA A 74 2.98 -5.53 -6.53
C ALA A 74 1.59 -5.32 -5.94
N GLY A 75 1.52 -5.11 -4.64
CA GLY A 75 0.27 -4.93 -3.91
C GLY A 75 -0.36 -3.57 -4.20
N PRO A 76 -1.70 -3.52 -4.42
CA PRO A 76 -2.40 -2.27 -4.74
C PRO A 76 -2.42 -1.28 -3.58
N MET A 77 -2.05 -1.69 -2.36
CA MET A 77 -1.92 -0.77 -1.23
C MET A 77 -0.95 0.39 -1.52
N PHE A 78 0.11 0.16 -2.32
CA PHE A 78 0.88 1.19 -2.99
C PHE A 78 1.51 0.61 -4.26
N MET A 79 1.02 1.03 -5.42
CA MET A 79 1.49 0.56 -6.72
C MET A 79 1.53 1.73 -7.71
N ALA A 80 2.63 1.84 -8.47
CA ALA A 80 2.84 2.88 -9.48
C ALA A 80 3.23 2.27 -10.82
N PHE A 81 2.63 2.74 -11.92
CA PHE A 81 2.94 2.34 -13.30
C PHE A 81 2.43 3.38 -14.29
N ARG A 82 2.98 3.40 -15.50
CA ARG A 82 2.35 4.14 -16.62
C ARG A 82 1.15 3.38 -17.15
N LYS A 83 0.07 4.07 -17.51
CA LYS A 83 -1.11 3.41 -18.10
C LYS A 83 -0.76 2.58 -19.32
N ARG A 84 0.13 3.04 -20.20
CA ARG A 84 0.57 2.27 -21.37
C ARG A 84 1.16 0.89 -21.03
N VAL A 85 1.72 0.71 -19.84
CA VAL A 85 2.20 -0.62 -19.40
C VAL A 85 1.01 -1.55 -19.16
N TRP A 86 -0.06 -1.07 -18.54
CA TRP A 86 -1.30 -1.83 -18.39
C TRP A 86 -1.94 -2.15 -19.77
N GLU A 87 -1.90 -1.21 -20.71
CA GLU A 87 -2.36 -1.43 -22.10
C GLU A 87 -1.49 -2.47 -22.82
N GLN A 88 -0.17 -2.38 -22.69
CA GLN A 88 0.79 -3.36 -23.24
C GLN A 88 0.53 -4.78 -22.74
N LEU A 89 0.16 -4.93 -21.47
CA LEU A 89 -0.18 -6.22 -20.86
C LEU A 89 -1.56 -6.76 -21.29
N GLY A 90 -2.25 -6.09 -22.22
CA GLY A 90 -3.57 -6.50 -22.70
C GLY A 90 -4.73 -6.04 -21.82
N ARG A 91 -4.53 -5.00 -21.03
CA ARG A 91 -5.54 -4.42 -20.13
C ARG A 91 -6.09 -5.44 -19.11
N PRO A 92 -5.22 -6.05 -18.28
CA PRO A 92 -5.66 -7.04 -17.30
C PRO A 92 -6.72 -6.51 -16.37
N ASP A 93 -7.71 -7.34 -16.05
CA ASP A 93 -8.70 -7.03 -15.03
C ASP A 93 -8.01 -6.98 -13.65
N LEU A 94 -8.15 -5.86 -12.94
CA LEU A 94 -7.56 -5.64 -11.62
C LEU A 94 -8.41 -6.20 -10.48
N LYS A 95 -9.56 -6.82 -10.79
CA LYS A 95 -10.39 -7.49 -9.79
C LYS A 95 -9.73 -8.77 -9.28
N SER A 96 -10.01 -9.10 -8.02
CA SER A 96 -9.70 -10.43 -7.52
C SER A 96 -10.52 -11.50 -8.25
N SER A 97 -9.91 -12.67 -8.43
CA SER A 97 -10.51 -13.82 -9.11
C SER A 97 -10.25 -15.11 -8.32
N SER A 98 -10.69 -16.25 -8.84
CA SER A 98 -10.28 -17.53 -8.26
C SER A 98 -8.79 -17.83 -8.44
N ALA A 99 -8.11 -17.10 -9.36
CA ALA A 99 -6.69 -17.28 -9.67
C ALA A 99 -5.78 -16.25 -9.03
N TYR A 100 -6.25 -15.04 -8.77
CA TYR A 100 -5.43 -13.91 -8.36
C TYR A 100 -6.15 -13.04 -7.33
N ASP A 101 -5.38 -12.43 -6.44
CA ASP A 101 -5.85 -11.33 -5.60
C ASP A 101 -5.97 -10.03 -6.45
N ALA A 102 -6.50 -8.97 -5.87
CA ALA A 102 -6.63 -7.68 -6.55
C ALA A 102 -5.27 -7.22 -7.12
N ALA A 103 -5.23 -6.84 -8.40
CA ALA A 103 -4.06 -6.44 -9.17
C ALA A 103 -2.93 -7.49 -9.31
N GLU A 104 -3.01 -8.65 -8.66
CA GLU A 104 -1.98 -9.70 -8.73
C GLU A 104 -1.78 -10.22 -10.17
N GLY A 105 -2.86 -10.36 -10.93
CA GLY A 105 -2.80 -10.79 -12.33
C GLY A 105 -1.94 -9.89 -13.22
N MET A 106 -1.87 -8.60 -12.94
CA MET A 106 -1.00 -7.67 -13.65
C MET A 106 0.49 -8.00 -13.42
N SER A 107 0.87 -8.37 -12.20
CA SER A 107 2.23 -8.80 -11.87
C SER A 107 2.60 -10.14 -12.50
N ALA A 108 1.65 -11.06 -12.62
CA ALA A 108 1.85 -12.33 -13.30
C ALA A 108 2.13 -12.13 -14.80
N LEU A 109 1.30 -11.34 -15.47
CA LEU A 109 1.49 -10.99 -16.88
C LEU A 109 2.79 -10.21 -17.13
N ALA A 110 3.17 -9.31 -16.22
CA ALA A 110 4.43 -8.58 -16.32
C ALA A 110 5.63 -9.54 -16.36
N ARG A 111 5.66 -10.56 -15.51
CA ARG A 111 6.71 -11.59 -15.52
C ARG A 111 6.70 -12.41 -16.80
N GLU A 112 5.52 -12.82 -17.26
CA GLU A 112 5.36 -13.61 -18.48
C GLU A 112 5.84 -12.85 -19.73
N GLN A 113 5.53 -11.55 -19.81
CA GLN A 113 5.85 -10.70 -20.97
C GLN A 113 7.16 -9.93 -20.84
N GLY A 114 7.94 -10.14 -19.76
CA GLY A 114 9.21 -9.47 -19.54
C GLY A 114 9.11 -7.98 -19.24
N VAL A 115 7.96 -7.50 -18.77
CA VAL A 115 7.80 -6.12 -18.28
C VAL A 115 8.50 -6.00 -16.94
N PRO A 116 9.35 -4.97 -16.72
CA PRO A 116 10.05 -4.79 -15.46
C PRO A 116 9.07 -4.67 -14.26
N LEU A 117 9.26 -5.52 -13.26
CA LEU A 117 8.47 -5.56 -12.03
C LEU A 117 9.40 -5.29 -10.83
N VAL A 118 9.21 -4.16 -10.18
CA VAL A 118 9.99 -3.72 -9.02
C VAL A 118 9.16 -3.92 -7.76
N LEU A 119 9.51 -4.95 -7.00
CA LEU A 119 8.87 -5.27 -5.73
C LEU A 119 9.66 -4.70 -4.58
N HIS A 120 9.12 -3.66 -3.94
CA HIS A 120 9.72 -3.07 -2.76
C HIS A 120 9.42 -3.94 -1.54
N LYS A 121 10.44 -4.61 -1.00
CA LYS A 121 10.28 -5.68 0.00
C LYS A 121 10.08 -5.12 1.40
N PRO A 122 9.27 -5.79 2.24
CA PRO A 122 9.17 -5.48 3.65
C PRO A 122 10.47 -5.85 4.36
N THR A 123 10.94 -4.97 5.23
CA THR A 123 12.19 -5.13 5.99
C THR A 123 11.95 -5.34 7.47
N SER A 124 10.85 -4.78 7.98
CA SER A 124 10.45 -4.96 9.37
C SER A 124 8.95 -4.85 9.55
N THR A 125 8.44 -5.39 10.66
CA THR A 125 7.05 -5.24 11.06
C THR A 125 6.97 -5.18 12.59
N LEU A 126 6.03 -4.38 13.11
CA LEU A 126 5.85 -4.25 14.55
C LEU A 126 5.35 -5.56 15.17
N ILE A 127 4.38 -6.20 14.52
CA ILE A 127 3.86 -7.50 14.96
C ILE A 127 3.85 -8.43 13.75
N SER A 128 4.71 -9.44 13.79
CA SER A 128 4.80 -10.43 12.72
C SER A 128 3.57 -11.34 12.68
N LYS A 129 2.99 -11.50 11.50
CA LYS A 129 1.95 -12.49 11.20
C LYS A 129 2.42 -13.55 10.21
N PHE A 130 3.24 -13.15 9.26
CA PHE A 130 3.70 -14.01 8.18
C PHE A 130 5.19 -13.78 7.92
N ALA A 131 5.94 -14.87 7.78
CA ALA A 131 7.33 -14.85 7.36
C ALA A 131 7.49 -15.68 6.10
N LEU A 132 8.02 -15.09 5.04
CA LEU A 132 8.15 -15.69 3.71
C LEU A 132 9.63 -15.90 3.33
N GLY A 133 10.47 -16.25 4.28
CA GLY A 133 11.89 -16.47 4.04
C GLY A 133 12.55 -15.19 3.49
N ASN A 134 13.15 -15.29 2.31
CA ASN A 134 13.86 -14.15 1.68
C ASN A 134 12.94 -13.04 1.13
N GLU A 135 11.63 -13.27 1.12
CA GLU A 135 10.66 -12.27 0.63
C GLU A 135 10.26 -11.25 1.70
N GLY A 136 10.63 -11.50 2.96
CA GLY A 136 10.43 -10.58 4.06
C GLY A 136 9.43 -11.05 5.10
N VAL A 137 9.12 -10.16 6.04
CA VAL A 137 8.22 -10.38 7.17
C VAL A 137 7.07 -9.39 7.08
N PHE A 138 5.85 -9.92 7.07
CA PHE A 138 4.62 -9.13 6.99
C PHE A 138 3.83 -9.22 8.28
N GLY A 139 3.12 -8.15 8.59
CA GLY A 139 2.25 -8.13 9.76
C GLY A 139 1.66 -6.74 10.02
N ILE A 140 1.25 -6.51 11.26
CA ILE A 140 0.70 -5.22 11.65
C ILE A 140 1.84 -4.21 11.74
N GLY A 141 1.68 -3.07 11.04
CA GLY A 141 2.69 -2.03 10.99
C GLY A 141 3.97 -2.48 10.27
N THR A 142 3.87 -2.77 8.98
CA THR A 142 4.98 -3.22 8.14
C THR A 142 5.69 -2.02 7.51
N PHE A 143 7.02 -2.02 7.59
CA PHE A 143 7.91 -1.05 6.96
C PHE A 143 8.64 -1.70 5.79
N TYR A 144 8.82 -0.94 4.72
CA TYR A 144 9.41 -1.42 3.47
C TYR A 144 10.69 -0.67 3.13
N GLY A 145 11.65 -1.38 2.52
CA GLY A 145 12.94 -0.81 2.14
C GLY A 145 13.71 -0.25 3.33
N ASP A 146 14.37 0.89 3.15
CA ASP A 146 15.00 1.64 4.22
C ASP A 146 14.02 2.62 4.87
N ASN A 147 12.95 2.06 5.45
CA ASN A 147 11.81 2.84 5.95
C ASN A 147 11.27 3.82 4.90
N ASP A 148 11.12 3.34 3.67
CA ASP A 148 10.62 4.13 2.56
C ASP A 148 9.10 4.26 2.62
N PHE A 149 8.42 3.16 2.97
CA PHE A 149 6.97 3.08 3.04
C PHE A 149 6.53 2.39 4.32
N PHE A 150 5.31 2.72 4.74
CA PHE A 150 4.59 2.06 5.82
C PHE A 150 3.26 1.52 5.30
N HIS A 151 2.86 0.35 5.81
CA HIS A 151 1.54 -0.22 5.57
C HIS A 151 0.98 -0.82 6.86
N LEU A 152 -0.23 -0.42 7.22
CA LEU A 152 -0.94 -0.95 8.37
C LEU A 152 -1.91 -2.05 7.94
N PHE A 153 -1.43 -3.29 7.91
CA PHE A 153 -2.30 -4.44 7.68
C PHE A 153 -3.38 -4.54 8.77
N GLU A 154 -4.62 -4.88 8.39
CA GLU A 154 -5.79 -4.90 9.29
C GLU A 154 -6.22 -3.52 9.82
N SER A 155 -5.99 -2.46 9.09
CA SER A 155 -6.37 -1.08 9.46
C SER A 155 -7.85 -0.88 9.78
N ARG A 156 -8.72 -1.83 9.37
CA ARG A 156 -10.16 -1.79 9.66
C ARG A 156 -10.50 -1.99 11.14
N GLU A 157 -9.55 -2.51 11.92
CA GLU A 157 -9.68 -2.58 13.38
C GLU A 157 -9.50 -1.19 13.98
N PRO A 158 -10.53 -0.59 14.60
CA PRO A 158 -10.45 0.78 15.13
C PRO A 158 -9.30 0.98 16.13
N ALA A 159 -8.87 -0.10 16.76
CA ALA A 159 -7.75 -0.08 17.67
C ALA A 159 -6.45 0.41 17.00
N TYR A 160 -6.23 0.12 15.73
CA TYR A 160 -4.99 0.47 15.03
C TYR A 160 -4.98 1.89 14.42
N GLU A 161 -6.11 2.61 14.42
CA GLU A 161 -6.17 3.99 13.90
C GLU A 161 -5.12 4.91 14.58
N GLN A 162 -4.93 4.76 15.89
CA GLN A 162 -3.97 5.58 16.63
C GLN A 162 -2.52 5.30 16.23
N LEU A 163 -2.19 4.04 15.93
CA LEU A 163 -0.87 3.67 15.41
C LEU A 163 -0.64 4.28 14.03
N LEU A 164 -1.63 4.18 13.13
CA LEU A 164 -1.56 4.78 11.80
C LEU A 164 -1.30 6.28 11.88
N VAL A 165 -2.07 6.99 12.73
CA VAL A 165 -1.93 8.44 12.93
C VAL A 165 -0.55 8.78 13.51
N ALA A 166 -0.04 8.02 14.48
CA ALA A 166 1.26 8.30 15.08
C ALA A 166 2.40 8.20 14.05
N VAL A 167 2.39 7.15 13.22
CA VAL A 167 3.40 6.98 12.16
C VAL A 167 3.26 8.07 11.10
N ALA A 168 2.03 8.39 10.69
CA ALA A 168 1.76 9.44 9.70
C ALA A 168 2.20 10.83 10.20
N ASP A 169 1.93 11.16 11.46
CA ASP A 169 2.32 12.43 12.08
C ASP A 169 3.85 12.60 12.12
N ASP A 170 4.59 11.52 12.41
CA ASP A 170 6.04 11.55 12.40
C ASP A 170 6.58 11.71 10.97
N ALA A 171 6.01 11.00 10.00
CA ALA A 171 6.40 11.12 8.60
C ALA A 171 6.13 12.54 8.04
N ILE A 172 4.92 13.09 8.27
CA ILE A 172 4.53 14.43 7.80
C ILE A 172 5.42 15.51 8.43
N ALA A 173 5.72 15.37 9.72
CA ALA A 173 6.56 16.32 10.44
C ALA A 173 8.06 16.07 10.23
N GLN A 174 8.44 15.11 9.41
CA GLN A 174 9.82 14.68 9.15
C GLN A 174 10.60 14.39 10.44
N ARG A 175 9.92 13.82 11.46
CA ARG A 175 10.55 13.39 12.70
C ARG A 175 11.16 12.00 12.55
N PRO A 176 12.17 11.64 13.33
CA PRO A 176 12.66 10.27 13.42
C PRO A 176 11.55 9.31 13.84
N LEU A 177 11.45 8.17 13.16
CA LEU A 177 10.45 7.14 13.47
C LEU A 177 10.67 6.56 14.87
N GLN A 178 9.61 6.50 15.66
CA GLN A 178 9.64 6.09 17.06
C GLN A 178 9.28 4.61 17.23
N PHE A 179 10.06 3.70 16.63
CA PHE A 179 9.75 2.26 16.56
C PHE A 179 9.39 1.62 17.90
N ALA A 180 10.11 1.96 18.99
CA ALA A 180 9.80 1.44 20.32
C ALA A 180 8.38 1.84 20.75
N GLN A 181 8.01 3.10 20.56
CA GLN A 181 6.67 3.62 20.92
C GLN A 181 5.59 2.98 20.03
N TYR A 182 5.86 2.80 18.73
CA TYR A 182 4.92 2.12 17.84
C TYR A 182 4.71 0.67 18.22
N LEU A 183 5.78 -0.03 18.61
CA LEU A 183 5.71 -1.42 19.05
C LEU A 183 4.93 -1.55 20.35
N GLU A 184 5.20 -0.70 21.34
CA GLU A 184 4.44 -0.66 22.59
C GLU A 184 2.95 -0.39 22.35
N ALA A 185 2.65 0.58 21.45
CA ALA A 185 1.28 0.86 21.03
C ALA A 185 0.61 -0.35 20.39
N ALA A 186 1.30 -1.01 19.45
CA ALA A 186 0.78 -2.17 18.76
C ALA A 186 0.52 -3.36 19.70
N ILE A 187 1.42 -3.61 20.64
CA ILE A 187 1.27 -4.68 21.67
C ILE A 187 0.10 -4.36 22.61
N ALA A 188 -0.02 -3.11 23.10
CA ALA A 188 -1.11 -2.69 23.96
C ALA A 188 -2.47 -2.88 23.28
N LEU A 189 -2.55 -2.57 21.98
CA LEU A 189 -3.77 -2.76 21.18
C LEU A 189 -4.15 -4.23 21.03
N GLN A 190 -3.19 -5.12 20.82
CA GLN A 190 -3.45 -6.57 20.77
C GLN A 190 -3.96 -7.14 22.10
N GLN A 191 -3.54 -6.55 23.22
CA GLN A 191 -3.96 -6.97 24.56
C GLN A 191 -5.30 -6.35 24.98
N GLY A 192 -5.95 -5.57 24.10
CA GLY A 192 -7.21 -4.88 24.40
C GLY A 192 -7.06 -3.73 25.41
N THR A 193 -5.84 -3.25 25.65
CA THR A 193 -5.57 -2.12 26.54
C THR A 193 -5.81 -0.81 25.77
N PRO A 194 -6.76 0.05 26.17
CA PRO A 194 -6.98 1.30 25.46
C PRO A 194 -5.77 2.22 25.62
N LEU A 195 -5.19 2.64 24.49
CA LEU A 195 -4.18 3.68 24.50
C LEU A 195 -4.79 4.99 25.06
N VAL A 196 -4.05 5.65 25.93
CA VAL A 196 -4.48 6.92 26.56
C VAL A 196 -4.89 7.91 25.46
N LYS A 197 -6.14 8.35 25.48
CA LYS A 197 -6.69 9.33 24.53
C LYS A 197 -5.90 10.63 24.57
N LYS A 198 -4.90 10.82 23.73
CA LYS A 198 -4.42 12.16 23.38
C LYS A 198 -5.54 12.85 22.63
N LYS A 199 -6.06 13.97 23.20
CA LYS A 199 -7.20 14.73 22.70
C LYS A 199 -7.06 15.00 21.19
N ARG A 200 -8.04 14.54 20.42
CA ARG A 200 -8.27 14.87 19.00
C ARG A 200 -8.32 16.40 18.83
N ARG A 201 -7.22 17.04 18.43
CA ARG A 201 -7.19 18.50 18.27
C ARG A 201 -6.93 18.98 16.85
N TRP A 202 -6.67 18.10 15.88
CA TRP A 202 -6.22 18.60 14.58
C TRP A 202 -7.14 18.37 13.37
N TRP A 203 -8.12 17.49 13.40
CA TRP A 203 -9.11 17.39 12.33
C TRP A 203 -9.90 18.70 12.11
N ARG A 204 -10.00 19.57 13.12
CA ARG A 204 -10.66 20.88 12.99
C ARG A 204 -9.85 21.95 12.25
N ARG A 205 -8.59 21.70 11.93
CA ARG A 205 -7.73 22.66 11.20
C ARG A 205 -7.68 22.43 9.69
N LEU A 206 -8.18 21.30 9.20
CA LEU A 206 -8.21 20.97 7.77
C LEU A 206 -9.56 21.21 7.11
N LEU A 207 -10.60 21.54 7.88
CA LEU A 207 -11.95 21.81 7.41
C LEU A 207 -12.42 23.25 7.73
N GLY A 208 -11.53 24.14 8.09
CA GLY A 208 -11.79 25.57 8.32
C GLY A 208 -11.19 26.45 7.23
#